data_26637ee283f8c933a9027697d39c2a75
#
_entry.id   26637ee283f8c933a9027697d39c2a75
#
_cell.length_a   1.000
_cell.length_b   1.000
_cell.length_c   1.000
_cell.angle_alpha   90.00
_cell.angle_beta   90.00
_cell.angle_gamma   90.00
#
_symmetry.space_group_name_H-M   'P 1'
#
loop_
_entity.id
_entity.type
_entity.pdbx_description
1 polymer ?
#
loop_
_entity_poly.entity_id
_entity_poly.type
_entity_poly.pdbx_seq_one_letter_code
_entity_poly.pdbx_strand_id
1 'polypeptide(L)'
;PFEFLMGSGTEAPAEFTFFLPDHHVLCMAEVCTQTQHNLLTPRGAEVRDARLWAKVIDEARVRFGARTDVLINSHNWPVWGQDGVHQFMLEQRDIYKYVHDQTLRLANHGMTIKEVGDALQEPDFASDALHIRGNYGMLYFNARAVYQKYYGAFDGRAVDLNPLPPEA
;
A
#
# COMPACT_ATOMS: atom_id res chain seq x y z
N PRO A 1 -1.34 11.20 -27.10
CA PRO A 1 -2.52 10.78 -26.33
C PRO A 1 -2.14 10.42 -24.88
N PHE A 2 -3.15 10.32 -23.99
CA PHE A 2 -3.01 9.79 -22.64
C PHE A 2 -3.99 8.63 -22.46
N GLU A 3 -3.55 7.53 -21.88
CA GLU A 3 -4.42 6.43 -21.45
C GLU A 3 -4.50 6.45 -19.92
N PHE A 4 -5.71 6.60 -19.37
CA PHE A 4 -5.91 6.72 -17.92
C PHE A 4 -6.40 5.41 -17.29
N LEU A 5 -5.99 5.20 -16.03
CA LEU A 5 -6.55 4.19 -15.14
C LEU A 5 -6.88 4.85 -13.80
N MET A 6 -8.15 4.73 -13.38
CA MET A 6 -8.58 5.25 -12.09
C MET A 6 -8.11 4.37 -10.95
N GLY A 7 -7.53 4.99 -9.94
CA GLY A 7 -7.08 4.35 -8.70
C GLY A 7 -7.84 4.85 -7.47
N SER A 8 -9.07 5.34 -7.65
CA SER A 8 -9.87 5.90 -6.57
C SER A 8 -9.96 4.99 -5.34
N GLY A 9 -9.62 5.53 -4.16
CA GLY A 9 -9.62 4.78 -2.92
C GLY A 9 -8.32 4.03 -2.60
N THR A 10 -7.28 4.19 -3.44
CA THR A 10 -5.89 3.80 -3.12
C THR A 10 -5.26 4.88 -2.26
N GLU A 11 -4.37 5.71 -2.79
CA GLU A 11 -3.75 6.81 -2.03
C GLU A 11 -4.76 7.91 -1.69
N ALA A 12 -5.59 8.29 -2.66
CA ALA A 12 -6.58 9.35 -2.52
C ALA A 12 -7.95 8.94 -3.12
N PRO A 13 -9.05 9.62 -2.73
CA PRO A 13 -10.37 9.37 -3.31
C PRO A 13 -10.43 9.59 -4.82
N ALA A 14 -9.62 10.49 -5.37
CA ALA A 14 -9.57 10.83 -6.79
C ALA A 14 -8.24 10.43 -7.45
N GLU A 15 -7.56 9.42 -6.92
CA GLU A 15 -6.29 8.94 -7.45
C GLU A 15 -6.46 8.38 -8.86
N PHE A 16 -5.50 8.66 -9.74
CA PHE A 16 -5.40 8.06 -11.06
C PHE A 16 -3.96 7.90 -11.52
N THR A 17 -3.75 6.95 -12.40
CA THR A 17 -2.49 6.71 -13.10
C THR A 17 -2.68 6.95 -14.59
N PHE A 18 -1.60 7.19 -15.34
CA PHE A 18 -1.71 7.36 -16.78
C PHE A 18 -0.48 6.85 -17.53
N PHE A 19 -0.72 6.40 -18.74
CA PHE A 19 0.31 5.95 -19.67
C PHE A 19 0.41 6.93 -20.85
N LEU A 20 1.63 7.21 -21.26
CA LEU A 20 1.99 8.03 -22.43
C LEU A 20 2.50 7.11 -23.56
N PRO A 21 1.63 6.66 -24.48
CA PRO A 21 2.01 5.66 -25.49
C PRO A 21 3.18 6.09 -26.37
N ASP A 22 3.21 7.36 -26.80
CA ASP A 22 4.24 7.90 -27.69
C ASP A 22 5.63 8.00 -27.04
N HIS A 23 5.69 7.89 -25.71
CA HIS A 23 6.93 8.00 -24.93
C HIS A 23 7.25 6.73 -24.14
N HIS A 24 6.37 5.73 -24.14
CA HIS A 24 6.50 4.49 -23.38
C HIS A 24 6.68 4.75 -21.86
N VAL A 25 6.03 5.80 -21.35
CA VAL A 25 6.13 6.23 -19.95
C VAL A 25 4.82 5.96 -19.21
N LEU A 26 4.91 5.27 -18.09
CA LEU A 26 3.80 5.06 -17.16
C LEU A 26 3.99 5.93 -15.92
N CYS A 27 3.03 6.81 -15.64
CA CYS A 27 2.97 7.56 -14.39
C CYS A 27 2.05 6.81 -13.40
N MET A 28 2.63 6.37 -12.29
CA MET A 28 1.90 5.64 -11.25
C MET A 28 1.51 6.54 -10.05
N ALA A 29 1.69 7.85 -10.18
CA ALA A 29 1.36 8.84 -9.13
C ALA A 29 1.94 8.40 -7.76
N GLU A 30 1.13 8.28 -6.71
CA GLU A 30 1.55 7.72 -5.43
C GLU A 30 1.19 6.23 -5.26
N VAL A 31 0.55 5.61 -6.27
CA VAL A 31 0.17 4.20 -6.23
C VAL A 31 1.38 3.26 -6.24
N CYS A 32 2.45 3.61 -6.97
CA CYS A 32 3.74 2.90 -6.95
C CYS A 32 4.87 3.90 -6.76
N THR A 33 5.47 3.93 -5.58
CA THR A 33 6.60 4.80 -5.24
C THR A 33 7.80 3.99 -4.79
N GLN A 34 8.99 4.61 -4.68
CA GLN A 34 10.21 3.93 -4.21
C GLN A 34 10.22 3.67 -2.69
N THR A 35 9.03 3.71 -2.08
CA THR A 35 8.81 3.42 -0.67
C THR A 35 7.46 2.70 -0.51
N GLN A 36 7.34 1.84 0.49
CA GLN A 36 6.02 1.38 0.91
C GLN A 36 5.23 2.59 1.44
N HIS A 37 4.03 2.83 0.89
CA HIS A 37 3.19 3.93 1.34
C HIS A 37 2.42 3.59 2.61
N ASN A 38 2.07 4.60 3.41
CA ASN A 38 1.19 4.41 4.55
C ASN A 38 -0.27 4.19 4.12
N LEU A 39 -0.98 3.30 4.80
CA LEU A 39 -2.41 3.02 4.56
C LEU A 39 -3.32 3.89 5.43
N LEU A 40 -2.80 4.52 6.46
CA LEU A 40 -3.52 5.46 7.31
C LEU A 40 -2.59 6.61 7.71
N THR A 41 -3.07 7.83 7.54
CA THR A 41 -2.38 9.02 8.02
C THR A 41 -2.97 9.46 9.37
N PRO A 42 -2.15 9.80 10.39
CA PRO A 42 -2.65 10.20 11.71
C PRO A 42 -3.51 11.48 11.72
N ARG A 43 -3.46 12.26 10.66
CA ARG A 43 -4.20 13.53 10.54
C ARG A 43 -5.71 13.40 10.29
N GLY A 44 -6.27 12.16 10.28
CA GLY A 44 -7.72 11.95 10.18
C GLY A 44 -8.24 11.65 8.78
N ALA A 45 -7.42 11.18 7.86
CA ALA A 45 -7.88 10.65 6.57
C ALA A 45 -8.58 9.29 6.75
N GLU A 46 -9.43 8.93 5.79
CA GLU A 46 -9.97 7.56 5.72
C GLU A 46 -8.86 6.53 5.55
N VAL A 47 -9.09 5.33 6.08
CA VAL A 47 -8.17 4.22 5.87
C VAL A 47 -8.21 3.79 4.41
N ARG A 48 -7.06 3.82 3.76
CA ARG A 48 -6.84 3.40 2.38
C ARG A 48 -7.04 1.90 2.22
N ASP A 49 -7.41 1.46 1.03
CA ASP A 49 -7.71 0.05 0.76
C ASP A 49 -6.51 -0.69 0.16
N ALA A 50 -5.80 -1.46 0.97
CA ALA A 50 -4.63 -2.23 0.53
C ALA A 50 -4.96 -3.27 -0.54
N ARG A 51 -6.15 -3.90 -0.48
CA ARG A 51 -6.60 -4.87 -1.48
C ARG A 51 -6.86 -4.20 -2.82
N LEU A 52 -7.57 -3.07 -2.79
CA LEU A 52 -7.81 -2.28 -3.99
C LEU A 52 -6.50 -1.73 -4.56
N TRP A 53 -5.58 -1.29 -3.69
CA TRP A 53 -4.27 -0.79 -4.08
C TRP A 53 -3.49 -1.85 -4.88
N ALA A 54 -3.38 -3.07 -4.35
CA ALA A 54 -2.77 -4.19 -5.06
C ALA A 54 -3.47 -4.48 -6.42
N LYS A 55 -4.81 -4.41 -6.45
CA LYS A 55 -5.59 -4.62 -7.68
C LYS A 55 -5.31 -3.56 -8.74
N VAL A 56 -5.23 -2.29 -8.36
CA VAL A 56 -4.93 -1.18 -9.30
C VAL A 56 -3.52 -1.31 -9.87
N ILE A 57 -2.54 -1.67 -9.04
CA ILE A 57 -1.17 -1.93 -9.51
C ILE A 57 -1.16 -3.08 -10.52
N ASP A 58 -1.85 -4.19 -10.21
CA ASP A 58 -1.90 -5.34 -11.12
C ASP A 58 -2.62 -5.01 -12.44
N GLU A 59 -3.69 -4.24 -12.38
CA GLU A 59 -4.40 -3.77 -13.58
C GLU A 59 -3.50 -2.85 -14.44
N ALA A 60 -2.78 -1.91 -13.84
CA ALA A 60 -1.82 -1.06 -14.55
C ALA A 60 -0.71 -1.90 -15.20
N ARG A 61 -0.18 -2.88 -14.47
CA ARG A 61 0.84 -3.81 -14.95
C ARG A 61 0.37 -4.61 -16.18
N VAL A 62 -0.85 -5.14 -16.13
CA VAL A 62 -1.43 -5.92 -17.24
C VAL A 62 -1.71 -5.03 -18.45
N ARG A 63 -2.26 -3.82 -18.23
CA ARG A 63 -2.64 -2.92 -19.33
C ARG A 63 -1.46 -2.22 -19.98
N PHE A 64 -0.48 -1.81 -19.21
CA PHE A 64 0.58 -0.91 -19.66
C PHE A 64 1.98 -1.50 -19.54
N GLY A 65 2.22 -2.47 -18.64
CA GLY A 65 3.56 -2.95 -18.31
C GLY A 65 4.41 -3.37 -19.49
N ALA A 66 3.86 -4.17 -20.41
CA ALA A 66 4.59 -4.62 -21.61
C ALA A 66 4.93 -3.49 -22.61
N ARG A 67 4.35 -2.29 -22.43
CA ARG A 67 4.57 -1.11 -23.27
C ARG A 67 5.38 -0.03 -22.58
N THR A 68 5.80 -0.27 -21.32
CA THR A 68 6.41 0.74 -20.45
C THR A 68 7.92 0.54 -20.41
N ASP A 69 8.66 1.52 -20.88
CA ASP A 69 10.12 1.56 -20.77
C ASP A 69 10.57 2.34 -19.51
N VAL A 70 9.74 3.28 -19.04
CA VAL A 70 10.02 4.11 -17.87
C VAL A 70 8.76 4.25 -17.02
N LEU A 71 8.87 3.92 -15.74
CA LEU A 71 7.83 4.23 -14.74
C LEU A 71 8.26 5.45 -13.93
N ILE A 72 7.39 6.44 -13.87
CA ILE A 72 7.54 7.64 -13.03
C ILE A 72 6.48 7.65 -11.93
N ASN A 73 6.76 8.32 -10.85
CA ASN A 73 5.88 8.48 -9.71
C ASN A 73 6.04 9.86 -9.08
N SER A 74 5.20 10.18 -8.09
CA SER A 74 5.20 11.50 -7.45
C SER A 74 6.36 11.72 -6.48
N HIS A 75 7.05 10.65 -6.07
CA HIS A 75 8.14 10.68 -5.10
C HIS A 75 9.32 9.86 -5.57
N ASN A 76 10.54 10.35 -5.26
CA ASN A 76 11.80 9.69 -5.56
C ASN A 76 12.14 9.67 -7.07
N TRP A 77 12.84 8.64 -7.52
CA TRP A 77 13.40 8.52 -8.87
C TRP A 77 12.60 7.54 -9.75
N PRO A 78 12.70 7.67 -11.08
CA PRO A 78 12.06 6.74 -12.01
C PRO A 78 12.64 5.32 -11.93
N VAL A 79 11.84 4.36 -12.42
CA VAL A 79 12.28 2.99 -12.71
C VAL A 79 12.46 2.84 -14.23
N TRP A 80 13.61 2.31 -14.67
CA TRP A 80 13.99 2.22 -16.06
C TRP A 80 14.06 0.76 -16.54
N GLY A 81 13.65 0.55 -17.78
CA GLY A 81 13.67 -0.75 -18.46
C GLY A 81 12.46 -1.62 -18.12
N GLN A 82 11.95 -2.33 -19.13
CA GLN A 82 10.70 -3.11 -19.01
C GLN A 82 10.77 -4.16 -17.89
N ASP A 83 11.88 -4.90 -17.79
CA ASP A 83 12.06 -5.91 -16.74
C ASP A 83 12.08 -5.28 -15.34
N GLY A 84 12.77 -4.15 -15.18
CA GLY A 84 12.81 -3.41 -13.92
C GLY A 84 11.44 -2.86 -13.53
N VAL A 85 10.71 -2.28 -14.48
CA VAL A 85 9.34 -1.80 -14.27
C VAL A 85 8.41 -2.94 -13.89
N HIS A 86 8.50 -4.07 -14.60
CA HIS A 86 7.67 -5.24 -14.33
C HIS A 86 7.90 -5.78 -12.92
N GLN A 87 9.16 -5.99 -12.54
CA GLN A 87 9.54 -6.48 -11.22
C GLN A 87 9.11 -5.51 -10.11
N PHE A 88 9.36 -4.21 -10.28
CA PHE A 88 8.97 -3.18 -9.35
C PHE A 88 7.46 -3.17 -9.08
N MET A 89 6.64 -3.27 -10.14
CA MET A 89 5.18 -3.32 -10.00
C MET A 89 4.70 -4.61 -9.34
N LEU A 90 5.34 -5.75 -9.60
CA LEU A 90 5.03 -7.02 -8.93
C LEU A 90 5.29 -6.92 -7.42
N GLU A 91 6.45 -6.44 -7.02
CA GLU A 91 6.82 -6.32 -5.61
C GLU A 91 5.94 -5.33 -4.86
N GLN A 92 5.63 -4.18 -5.47
CA GLN A 92 4.69 -3.20 -4.90
C GLN A 92 3.28 -3.78 -4.75
N ARG A 93 2.76 -4.51 -5.74
CA ARG A 93 1.48 -5.22 -5.64
C ARG A 93 1.50 -6.24 -4.50
N ASP A 94 2.54 -7.04 -4.44
CA ASP A 94 2.63 -8.18 -3.54
C ASP A 94 2.73 -7.74 -2.08
N ILE A 95 3.43 -6.66 -1.78
CA ILE A 95 3.51 -6.16 -0.40
C ILE A 95 2.15 -5.64 0.11
N TYR A 96 1.37 -4.89 -0.70
CA TYR A 96 0.03 -4.47 -0.28
C TYR A 96 -0.93 -5.66 -0.14
N LYS A 97 -0.86 -6.62 -1.06
CA LYS A 97 -1.64 -7.86 -0.98
C LYS A 97 -1.27 -8.67 0.27
N TYR A 98 0.01 -8.81 0.55
CA TYR A 98 0.53 -9.50 1.74
C TYR A 98 0.03 -8.86 3.03
N VAL A 99 0.19 -7.54 3.17
CA VAL A 99 -0.28 -6.81 4.35
C VAL A 99 -1.78 -7.03 4.57
N HIS A 100 -2.57 -6.91 3.51
CA HIS A 100 -4.01 -7.14 3.57
C HIS A 100 -4.34 -8.56 4.04
N ASP A 101 -3.86 -9.58 3.32
CA ASP A 101 -4.26 -10.95 3.53
C ASP A 101 -3.77 -11.50 4.88
N GLN A 102 -2.52 -11.18 5.26
CA GLN A 102 -1.98 -11.64 6.53
C GLN A 102 -2.62 -10.94 7.72
N THR A 103 -2.96 -9.66 7.61
CA THR A 103 -3.72 -8.95 8.65
C THR A 103 -5.07 -9.63 8.89
N LEU A 104 -5.83 -9.90 7.83
CA LEU A 104 -7.13 -10.56 7.97
C LEU A 104 -6.99 -12.00 8.48
N ARG A 105 -5.96 -12.72 8.06
CA ARG A 105 -5.68 -14.07 8.59
C ARG A 105 -5.46 -14.02 10.09
N LEU A 106 -4.61 -13.13 10.59
CA LEU A 106 -4.30 -13.01 12.01
C LEU A 106 -5.53 -12.53 12.81
N ALA A 107 -6.25 -11.55 12.29
CA ALA A 107 -7.49 -11.05 12.93
C ALA A 107 -8.57 -12.16 13.03
N ASN A 108 -8.73 -12.97 11.98
CA ASN A 108 -9.66 -14.12 11.99
C ASN A 108 -9.23 -15.22 12.97
N HIS A 109 -7.97 -15.25 13.41
CA HIS A 109 -7.49 -16.09 14.51
C HIS A 109 -7.70 -15.45 15.90
N GLY A 110 -8.38 -14.30 15.96
CA GLY A 110 -8.75 -13.64 17.22
C GLY A 110 -7.71 -12.64 17.74
N MET A 111 -6.68 -12.31 16.96
CA MET A 111 -5.71 -11.30 17.38
C MET A 111 -6.32 -9.89 17.36
N THR A 112 -5.98 -9.09 18.37
CA THR A 112 -6.34 -7.68 18.47
C THR A 112 -5.52 -6.83 17.47
N ILE A 113 -5.94 -5.59 17.25
CA ILE A 113 -5.26 -4.63 16.37
C ILE A 113 -3.77 -4.45 16.72
N LYS A 114 -3.42 -4.48 18.00
CA LYS A 114 -2.04 -4.36 18.46
C LYS A 114 -1.24 -5.64 18.18
N GLU A 115 -1.80 -6.78 18.56
CA GLU A 115 -1.16 -8.09 18.36
C GLU A 115 -0.92 -8.39 16.88
N VAL A 116 -1.83 -8.01 15.99
CA VAL A 116 -1.63 -8.15 14.54
C VAL A 116 -0.43 -7.33 14.07
N GLY A 117 -0.30 -6.08 14.52
CA GLY A 117 0.85 -5.25 14.19
C GLY A 117 2.17 -5.86 14.66
N ASP A 118 2.20 -6.36 15.90
CA ASP A 118 3.38 -6.97 16.50
C ASP A 118 3.76 -8.33 15.86
N ALA A 119 2.76 -9.11 15.40
CA ALA A 119 2.95 -10.44 14.86
C ALA A 119 3.31 -10.48 13.38
N LEU A 120 2.97 -9.43 12.61
CA LEU A 120 3.21 -9.42 11.18
C LEU A 120 4.70 -9.22 10.88
N GLN A 121 5.32 -10.22 10.24
CA GLN A 121 6.73 -10.20 9.86
C GLN A 121 6.92 -9.71 8.43
N GLU A 122 8.08 -9.14 8.11
CA GLU A 122 8.44 -8.86 6.72
C GLU A 122 8.53 -10.18 5.93
N PRO A 123 7.93 -10.23 4.73
CA PRO A 123 8.04 -11.41 3.88
C PRO A 123 9.43 -11.53 3.26
N ASP A 124 9.88 -12.75 2.99
CA ASP A 124 11.22 -13.03 2.45
C ASP A 124 11.50 -12.27 1.15
N PHE A 125 10.48 -12.10 0.29
CA PHE A 125 10.62 -11.36 -0.97
C PHE A 125 10.90 -9.86 -0.79
N ALA A 126 10.68 -9.31 0.41
CA ALA A 126 10.98 -7.91 0.71
C ALA A 126 12.45 -7.70 1.13
N SER A 127 13.21 -8.76 1.41
CA SER A 127 14.56 -8.65 1.96
C SER A 127 15.52 -7.84 1.10
N ASP A 128 15.41 -7.96 -0.23
CA ASP A 128 16.31 -7.34 -1.19
C ASP A 128 15.69 -6.13 -1.93
N ALA A 129 14.41 -5.85 -1.70
CA ALA A 129 13.65 -4.81 -2.39
C ALA A 129 13.44 -3.58 -1.49
N LEU A 130 14.34 -2.62 -1.56
CA LEU A 130 14.34 -1.40 -0.73
C LEU A 130 13.02 -0.62 -0.81
N HIS A 131 12.38 -0.60 -1.97
CA HIS A 131 11.14 0.15 -2.23
C HIS A 131 9.89 -0.45 -1.60
N ILE A 132 9.96 -1.65 -1.03
CA ILE A 132 8.85 -2.26 -0.30
C ILE A 132 9.16 -2.49 1.19
N ARG A 133 10.36 -2.16 1.64
CA ARG A 133 10.71 -2.15 3.06
C ARG A 133 10.04 -1.01 3.79
N GLY A 134 9.79 -1.21 5.08
CA GLY A 134 9.23 -0.20 5.95
C GLY A 134 10.20 0.94 6.25
N ASN A 135 9.98 2.09 5.62
CA ASN A 135 10.66 3.34 5.97
C ASN A 135 9.68 4.52 6.06
N TYR A 136 8.91 4.83 5.01
CA TYR A 136 7.84 5.81 5.05
C TYR A 136 6.53 5.18 5.54
N GLY A 137 6.02 4.17 4.84
CA GLY A 137 5.00 3.26 5.37
C GLY A 137 5.70 2.09 6.05
N MET A 138 5.15 1.60 7.15
CA MET A 138 5.71 0.48 7.90
C MET A 138 4.69 -0.64 8.02
N LEU A 139 5.17 -1.88 7.91
CA LEU A 139 4.35 -3.08 7.97
C LEU A 139 3.45 -3.10 9.23
N TYR A 140 4.03 -2.77 10.39
CA TYR A 140 3.32 -2.66 11.66
C TYR A 140 2.13 -1.71 11.61
N PHE A 141 2.33 -0.48 11.12
CA PHE A 141 1.27 0.52 11.06
C PHE A 141 0.27 0.22 9.95
N ASN A 142 0.73 -0.31 8.82
CA ASN A 142 -0.12 -0.70 7.71
C ASN A 142 -1.02 -1.87 8.07
N ALA A 143 -0.53 -2.86 8.82
CA ALA A 143 -1.35 -3.96 9.35
C ALA A 143 -2.47 -3.43 10.26
N ARG A 144 -2.15 -2.51 11.17
CA ARG A 144 -3.15 -1.89 12.04
C ARG A 144 -4.17 -1.06 11.25
N ALA A 145 -3.74 -0.39 10.19
CA ALA A 145 -4.63 0.34 9.29
C ALA A 145 -5.61 -0.61 8.57
N VAL A 146 -5.13 -1.73 8.03
CA VAL A 146 -6.00 -2.76 7.43
C VAL A 146 -6.96 -3.32 8.49
N TYR A 147 -6.48 -3.65 9.68
CA TYR A 147 -7.36 -4.11 10.76
C TYR A 147 -8.47 -3.10 11.03
N GLN A 148 -8.10 -1.82 11.21
CA GLN A 148 -9.07 -0.75 11.49
C GLN A 148 -10.12 -0.60 10.38
N LYS A 149 -9.75 -0.80 9.13
CA LYS A 149 -10.68 -0.73 7.99
C LYS A 149 -11.80 -1.75 8.08
N TYR A 150 -11.51 -2.96 8.57
CA TYR A 150 -12.46 -4.09 8.60
C TYR A 150 -13.17 -4.26 9.95
N TYR A 151 -12.48 -3.98 11.04
CA TYR A 151 -12.97 -4.25 12.42
C TYR A 151 -13.13 -2.99 13.26
N GLY A 152 -12.70 -1.83 12.79
CA GLY A 152 -12.67 -0.59 13.56
C GLY A 152 -11.40 -0.43 14.39
N ALA A 153 -11.26 0.70 15.07
CA ALA A 153 -10.07 1.05 15.83
C ALA A 153 -10.09 0.52 17.27
N PHE A 154 -11.23 0.04 17.76
CA PHE A 154 -11.38 -0.44 19.13
C PHE A 154 -10.66 -1.78 19.32
N ASP A 155 -9.83 -1.87 20.35
CA ASP A 155 -8.98 -3.04 20.63
C ASP A 155 -9.66 -4.13 21.48
N GLY A 156 -10.94 -3.94 21.84
CA GLY A 156 -11.71 -4.88 22.67
C GLY A 156 -11.52 -4.73 24.18
N ARG A 157 -10.67 -3.80 24.63
CA ARG A 157 -10.40 -3.59 26.05
C ARG A 157 -11.34 -2.54 26.64
N ALA A 158 -12.06 -2.91 27.70
CA ALA A 158 -13.02 -1.99 28.34
C ALA A 158 -12.36 -0.69 28.86
N VAL A 159 -11.09 -0.76 29.30
CA VAL A 159 -10.33 0.39 29.80
C VAL A 159 -10.07 1.44 28.70
N ASP A 160 -10.03 1.03 27.44
CA ASP A 160 -9.76 1.91 26.30
C ASP A 160 -11.03 2.51 25.68
N LEU A 161 -12.24 2.13 26.17
CA LEU A 161 -13.51 2.75 25.78
C LEU A 161 -13.64 4.21 26.24
N ASN A 162 -13.18 4.50 27.44
CA ASN A 162 -13.24 5.84 28.05
C ASN A 162 -12.02 6.06 28.93
N PRO A 163 -10.83 6.22 28.33
CA PRO A 163 -9.60 6.38 29.10
C PRO A 163 -9.65 7.68 29.92
N LEU A 164 -9.07 7.65 31.09
CA LEU A 164 -8.87 8.88 31.87
C LEU A 164 -7.92 9.82 31.13
N PRO A 165 -8.09 11.15 31.27
CA PRO A 165 -7.15 12.12 30.75
C PRO A 165 -5.73 11.80 31.26
N PRO A 166 -4.68 12.02 30.42
CA PRO A 166 -3.32 11.96 30.94
C PRO A 166 -3.18 12.89 32.15
N GLU A 167 -2.55 12.43 33.20
CA GLU A 167 -2.21 13.29 34.34
C GLU A 167 -1.30 14.42 33.86
N ALA A 168 -1.59 15.67 34.29
CA ALA A 168 -0.84 16.86 33.91
C ALA A 168 0.51 16.92 34.66
#